data_8dbdc50c7ec121e49bcf2c9df9fe1aef
#
_entry.id   8dbdc50c7ec121e49bcf2c9df9fe1aef
#
_cell.length_a   1.000
_cell.length_b   1.000
_cell.length_c   1.000
_cell.angle_alpha   90.00
_cell.angle_beta   90.00
_cell.angle_gamma   90.00
#
_symmetry.space_group_name_H-M   'P 1'
#
loop_
_entity.id
_entity.type
_entity.pdbx_description
1 polymer ?
#
loop_
_entity_poly.entity_id
_entity_poly.type
_entity_poly.pdbx_seq_one_letter_code
_entity_poly.pdbx_strand_id
1 'polypeptide(L)'
;MKTTEIRIVVREFENIDKLPVNDQNLLMEARRITGLAYAPYSGFHVGAAVLLGNGTIVTGNNQENSAYPSGLCAERVALFYANANYPDSEVKMIAISAAKNGVLVNEPVKPCGSCRQALAETEVRFKTPIRIILDGQDGILVLNGVESLLPLSFSKNAL
;
A
#
# COMPACT_ATOMS: atom_id res chain seq x y z
N MET A 1 -25.75 10.69 25.51
CA MET A 1 -25.05 9.82 24.52
C MET A 1 -24.57 10.72 23.39
N LYS A 2 -23.30 10.61 22.99
CA LYS A 2 -22.71 11.36 21.86
C LYS A 2 -22.47 10.36 20.72
N THR A 3 -22.94 10.67 19.53
CA THR A 3 -22.68 9.86 18.32
C THR A 3 -21.64 10.57 17.47
N THR A 4 -20.68 9.82 16.93
CA THR A 4 -19.68 10.32 15.98
C THR A 4 -19.79 9.48 14.70
N GLU A 5 -19.90 10.15 13.56
CA GLU A 5 -19.90 9.51 12.25
C GLU A 5 -18.51 9.63 11.62
N ILE A 6 -18.05 8.54 11.00
CA ILE A 6 -16.82 8.49 10.22
C ILE A 6 -17.19 8.31 8.76
N ARG A 7 -16.81 9.26 7.91
CA ARG A 7 -17.08 9.18 6.47
C ARG A 7 -15.81 8.78 5.72
N ILE A 8 -15.90 7.70 4.95
CA ILE A 8 -14.83 7.22 4.08
C ILE A 8 -15.14 7.64 2.64
N VAL A 9 -14.16 8.27 1.98
CA VAL A 9 -14.26 8.67 0.57
C VAL A 9 -13.30 7.82 -0.25
N VAL A 10 -13.83 7.04 -1.17
CA VAL A 10 -13.09 6.22 -2.13
C VAL A 10 -13.35 6.77 -3.53
N ARG A 11 -12.29 6.97 -4.31
CA ARG A 11 -12.39 7.30 -5.74
C ARG A 11 -12.12 6.05 -6.53
N GLU A 12 -12.99 5.76 -7.49
CA GLU A 12 -12.89 4.60 -8.37
C GLU A 12 -12.53 5.03 -9.78
N PHE A 13 -11.59 4.35 -10.39
CA PHE A 13 -11.15 4.56 -11.77
C PHE A 13 -11.29 3.25 -12.53
N GLU A 14 -11.81 3.32 -13.75
CA GLU A 14 -12.05 2.13 -14.59
C GLU A 14 -10.76 1.39 -14.96
N ASN A 15 -9.68 2.15 -15.19
CA ASN A 15 -8.40 1.63 -15.61
C ASN A 15 -7.26 2.63 -15.32
N ILE A 16 -6.02 2.19 -15.56
CA ILE A 16 -4.82 2.99 -15.29
C ILE A 16 -4.76 4.29 -16.10
N ASP A 17 -5.29 4.32 -17.33
CA ASP A 17 -5.22 5.50 -18.22
C ASP A 17 -6.07 6.67 -17.69
N LYS A 18 -7.00 6.39 -16.79
CA LYS A 18 -7.85 7.41 -16.14
C LYS A 18 -7.21 8.03 -14.91
N LEU A 19 -6.11 7.46 -14.42
CA LEU A 19 -5.35 8.01 -13.30
C LEU A 19 -4.51 9.23 -13.72
N PRO A 20 -4.16 10.13 -12.78
CA PRO A 20 -3.09 11.10 -12.99
C PRO A 20 -1.76 10.41 -13.34
N VAL A 21 -0.92 11.05 -14.16
CA VAL A 21 0.33 10.46 -14.68
C VAL A 21 1.26 9.94 -13.56
N ASN A 22 1.38 10.67 -12.46
CA ASN A 22 2.22 10.24 -11.34
C ASN A 22 1.67 8.97 -10.67
N ASP A 23 0.35 8.83 -10.58
CA ASP A 23 -0.32 7.64 -10.05
C ASP A 23 -0.10 6.45 -10.99
N GLN A 24 -0.19 6.67 -12.32
CA GLN A 24 0.08 5.65 -13.33
C GLN A 24 1.50 5.10 -13.21
N ASN A 25 2.50 5.99 -13.14
CA ASN A 25 3.90 5.60 -13.03
C ASN A 25 4.17 4.76 -11.77
N LEU A 26 3.63 5.19 -10.63
CA LEU A 26 3.79 4.45 -9.38
C LEU A 26 3.11 3.08 -9.43
N LEU A 27 1.91 3.02 -10.03
CA LEU A 27 1.16 1.77 -10.17
C LEU A 27 1.85 0.78 -11.11
N MET A 28 2.46 1.26 -12.20
CA MET A 28 3.26 0.42 -13.10
C MET A 28 4.44 -0.22 -12.38
N GLU A 29 5.13 0.52 -11.50
CA GLU A 29 6.21 -0.04 -10.67
C GLU A 29 5.68 -1.10 -9.69
N ALA A 30 4.52 -0.88 -9.06
CA ALA A 30 3.89 -1.90 -8.21
C ALA A 30 3.53 -3.16 -9.01
N ARG A 31 2.96 -3.02 -10.20
CA ARG A 31 2.68 -4.16 -11.11
C ARG A 31 3.96 -4.90 -11.51
N ARG A 32 4.99 -4.18 -11.92
CA ARG A 32 6.28 -4.77 -12.35
C ARG A 32 6.90 -5.64 -11.26
N ILE A 33 6.88 -5.17 -10.01
CA ILE A 33 7.57 -5.85 -8.91
C ILE A 33 6.84 -7.10 -8.41
N THR A 34 5.57 -7.32 -8.78
CA THR A 34 4.86 -8.58 -8.46
C THR A 34 5.59 -9.80 -9.00
N GLY A 35 6.21 -9.68 -10.17
CA GLY A 35 6.95 -10.76 -10.81
C GLY A 35 8.19 -11.25 -10.05
N LEU A 36 8.66 -10.49 -9.06
CA LEU A 36 9.81 -10.84 -8.21
C LEU A 36 9.39 -11.30 -6.80
N ALA A 37 8.10 -11.44 -6.53
CA ALA A 37 7.60 -11.89 -5.24
C ALA A 37 7.97 -13.35 -4.96
N TYR A 38 8.32 -13.66 -3.71
CA TYR A 38 8.54 -15.02 -3.27
C TYR A 38 7.29 -15.56 -2.58
N ALA A 39 6.46 -16.27 -3.33
CA ALA A 39 5.15 -16.77 -2.89
C ALA A 39 4.92 -18.27 -3.19
N PRO A 40 5.81 -19.17 -2.71
CA PRO A 40 5.75 -20.59 -3.07
C PRO A 40 4.56 -21.33 -2.45
N TYR A 41 3.94 -20.80 -1.41
CA TYR A 41 2.84 -21.44 -0.69
C TYR A 41 1.46 -21.02 -1.21
N SER A 42 1.27 -19.72 -1.41
CA SER A 42 -0.04 -19.18 -1.83
C SER A 42 -0.18 -19.01 -3.34
N GLY A 43 0.94 -18.84 -4.06
CA GLY A 43 0.95 -18.42 -5.46
C GLY A 43 0.38 -17.00 -5.66
N PHE A 44 0.23 -16.23 -4.56
CA PHE A 44 -0.31 -14.88 -4.58
C PHE A 44 0.83 -13.86 -4.51
N HIS A 45 1.13 -13.25 -5.65
CA HIS A 45 2.28 -12.36 -5.84
C HIS A 45 1.83 -10.91 -5.67
N VAL A 46 2.33 -10.23 -4.64
CA VAL A 46 2.00 -8.83 -4.35
C VAL A 46 3.22 -7.96 -4.59
N GLY A 47 2.99 -6.82 -5.22
CA GLY A 47 3.97 -5.75 -5.38
C GLY A 47 3.45 -4.45 -4.77
N ALA A 48 4.35 -3.71 -4.15
CA ALA A 48 4.10 -2.37 -3.64
C ALA A 48 5.17 -1.40 -4.12
N ALA A 49 4.76 -0.18 -4.47
CA ALA A 49 5.65 0.92 -4.79
C ALA A 49 5.30 2.13 -3.92
N VAL A 50 6.30 2.74 -3.32
CA VAL A 50 6.19 3.90 -2.41
C VAL A 50 6.90 5.09 -3.06
N LEU A 51 6.20 6.20 -3.21
CA LEU A 51 6.78 7.48 -3.65
C LEU A 51 7.11 8.34 -2.43
N LEU A 52 8.36 8.76 -2.34
CA LEU A 52 8.87 9.64 -1.28
C LEU A 52 8.79 11.12 -1.66
N GLY A 53 8.86 12.00 -0.67
CA GLY A 53 8.86 13.44 -0.84
C GLY A 53 10.00 14.00 -1.69
N ASN A 54 11.14 13.30 -1.70
CA ASN A 54 12.29 13.63 -2.54
C ASN A 54 12.20 13.10 -3.98
N GLY A 55 11.07 12.48 -4.36
CA GLY A 55 10.84 11.91 -5.69
C GLY A 55 11.35 10.47 -5.88
N THR A 56 12.01 9.89 -4.88
CA THR A 56 12.48 8.49 -4.96
C THR A 56 11.30 7.52 -4.93
N ILE A 57 11.33 6.51 -5.79
CA ILE A 57 10.41 5.37 -5.72
C ILE A 57 11.12 4.18 -5.11
N VAL A 58 10.54 3.63 -4.05
CA VAL A 58 10.98 2.41 -3.39
C VAL A 58 9.96 1.31 -3.66
N THR A 59 10.42 0.14 -4.09
CA THR A 59 9.53 -1.01 -4.36
C THR A 59 9.76 -2.14 -3.36
N GLY A 60 8.74 -2.96 -3.16
CA GLY A 60 8.80 -4.17 -2.36
C GLY A 60 7.81 -5.21 -2.89
N ASN A 61 8.05 -6.45 -2.58
CA ASN A 61 7.15 -7.56 -2.90
C ASN A 61 7.01 -8.49 -1.70
N ASN A 62 5.95 -9.31 -1.68
CA ASN A 62 5.76 -10.22 -0.56
C ASN A 62 6.82 -11.32 -0.53
N GLN A 63 7.26 -11.64 0.68
CA GLN A 63 8.25 -12.64 0.99
C GLN A 63 7.63 -13.66 1.93
N GLU A 64 7.19 -14.79 1.40
CA GLU A 64 6.62 -15.86 2.20
C GLU A 64 7.72 -16.65 2.93
N ASN A 65 7.34 -17.30 4.01
CA ASN A 65 8.21 -18.13 4.81
C ASN A 65 7.43 -19.31 5.36
N SER A 66 8.04 -20.50 5.45
CA SER A 66 7.42 -21.68 6.07
C SER A 66 7.09 -21.47 7.55
N ALA A 67 7.85 -20.61 8.23
CA ALA A 67 7.47 -20.04 9.51
C ALA A 67 6.59 -18.80 9.23
N TYR A 68 5.29 -18.97 9.08
CA TYR A 68 4.35 -17.95 8.61
C TYR A 68 4.48 -16.58 9.28
N PRO A 69 4.72 -16.46 10.61
CA PRO A 69 4.93 -15.14 11.23
C PRO A 69 6.15 -14.37 10.73
N SER A 70 7.13 -15.07 10.11
CA SER A 70 8.36 -14.45 9.57
C SER A 70 8.17 -13.85 8.18
N GLY A 71 7.07 -14.18 7.49
CA GLY A 71 6.74 -13.61 6.19
C GLY A 71 6.42 -12.12 6.27
N LEU A 72 6.69 -11.39 5.17
CA LEU A 72 6.38 -9.97 5.04
C LEU A 72 5.52 -9.69 3.81
N CYS A 73 4.52 -8.84 4.00
CA CYS A 73 3.74 -8.28 2.89
C CYS A 73 4.58 -7.27 2.11
N ALA A 74 4.29 -7.12 0.83
CA ALA A 74 4.97 -6.20 -0.09
C ALA A 74 5.02 -4.76 0.44
N GLU A 75 3.90 -4.29 1.00
CA GLU A 75 3.77 -2.94 1.55
C GLU A 75 4.77 -2.70 2.67
N ARG A 76 4.94 -3.67 3.60
CA ARG A 76 5.89 -3.52 4.70
C ARG A 76 7.33 -3.67 4.24
N VAL A 77 7.62 -4.48 3.23
CA VAL A 77 8.95 -4.54 2.62
C VAL A 77 9.34 -3.18 2.05
N ALA A 78 8.48 -2.58 1.21
CA ALA A 78 8.75 -1.27 0.62
C ALA A 78 8.83 -0.16 1.68
N LEU A 79 7.86 -0.11 2.59
CA LEU A 79 7.73 0.94 3.59
C LEU A 79 8.87 0.94 4.61
N PHE A 80 9.25 -0.24 5.12
CA PHE A 80 10.32 -0.34 6.11
C PHE A 80 11.70 -0.05 5.48
N TYR A 81 11.93 -0.48 4.24
CA TYR A 81 13.13 -0.09 3.50
C TYR A 81 13.16 1.43 3.29
N ALA A 82 12.06 2.04 2.87
CA ALA A 82 11.95 3.48 2.70
C ALA A 82 12.26 4.23 4.00
N ASN A 83 11.60 3.85 5.10
CA ASN A 83 11.79 4.47 6.41
C ASN A 83 13.22 4.29 6.99
N ALA A 84 13.91 3.20 6.65
CA ALA A 84 15.26 2.92 7.11
C ALA A 84 16.33 3.66 6.30
N ASN A 85 16.15 3.77 4.97
CA ASN A 85 17.16 4.35 4.09
C ASN A 85 16.94 5.84 3.77
N TYR A 86 15.71 6.32 3.97
CA TYR A 86 15.31 7.71 3.73
C TYR A 86 14.54 8.27 4.94
N PRO A 87 15.16 8.30 6.14
CA PRO A 87 14.47 8.58 7.41
C PRO A 87 13.85 9.98 7.48
N ASP A 88 14.33 10.92 6.67
CA ASP A 88 13.89 12.31 6.64
C ASP A 88 12.94 12.61 5.47
N SER A 89 12.65 11.61 4.63
CA SER A 89 11.77 11.77 3.46
C SER A 89 10.39 11.18 3.73
N GLU A 90 9.38 12.03 3.69
CA GLU A 90 7.99 11.62 3.89
C GLU A 90 7.51 10.65 2.80
N VAL A 91 6.63 9.73 3.16
CA VAL A 91 5.90 8.88 2.22
C VAL A 91 4.70 9.64 1.70
N LYS A 92 4.67 9.95 0.41
CA LYS A 92 3.55 10.68 -0.24
C LYS A 92 2.48 9.74 -0.79
N MET A 93 2.91 8.63 -1.38
CA MET A 93 2.00 7.72 -2.06
C MET A 93 2.47 6.27 -1.90
N ILE A 94 1.50 5.35 -1.94
CA ILE A 94 1.74 3.92 -2.09
C ILE A 94 0.79 3.34 -3.12
N ALA A 95 1.31 2.56 -4.06
CA ALA A 95 0.52 1.74 -4.97
C ALA A 95 0.72 0.26 -4.63
N ILE A 96 -0.36 -0.51 -4.65
CA ILE A 96 -0.37 -1.94 -4.33
C ILE A 96 -1.06 -2.69 -5.47
N SER A 97 -0.38 -3.69 -6.01
CA SER A 97 -0.89 -4.57 -7.07
C SER A 97 -0.66 -6.02 -6.70
N ALA A 98 -1.51 -6.92 -7.17
CA ALA A 98 -1.34 -8.34 -6.97
C ALA A 98 -1.65 -9.14 -8.24
N ALA A 99 -0.93 -10.26 -8.38
CA ALA A 99 -1.13 -11.21 -9.46
C ALA A 99 -1.21 -12.64 -8.92
N LYS A 100 -2.02 -13.47 -9.56
CA LYS A 100 -2.07 -14.91 -9.32
C LYS A 100 -1.88 -15.62 -10.64
N ASN A 101 -0.94 -16.58 -10.69
CA ASN A 101 -0.57 -17.27 -11.93
C ASN A 101 -0.17 -16.31 -13.09
N GLY A 102 0.50 -15.20 -12.73
CA GLY A 102 0.93 -14.19 -13.71
C GLY A 102 -0.16 -13.26 -14.23
N VAL A 103 -1.40 -13.38 -13.72
CA VAL A 103 -2.54 -12.54 -14.13
C VAL A 103 -2.92 -11.61 -12.96
N LEU A 104 -3.13 -10.34 -13.27
CA LEU A 104 -3.63 -9.35 -12.31
C LEU A 104 -4.94 -9.85 -11.69
N VAL A 105 -5.10 -9.71 -10.37
CA VAL A 105 -6.33 -10.10 -9.68
C VAL A 105 -7.51 -9.21 -10.09
N ASN A 106 -8.72 -9.73 -10.00
CA ASN A 106 -9.92 -9.01 -10.44
C ASN A 106 -10.19 -7.82 -9.52
N GLU A 107 -10.44 -8.07 -8.25
CA GLU A 107 -10.73 -7.00 -7.28
C GLU A 107 -9.48 -6.24 -6.87
N PRO A 108 -9.57 -4.91 -6.66
CA PRO A 108 -8.49 -4.11 -6.08
C PRO A 108 -8.00 -4.70 -4.76
N VAL A 109 -6.68 -5.01 -4.69
CA VAL A 109 -6.08 -5.62 -3.52
C VAL A 109 -5.95 -4.63 -2.37
N LYS A 110 -6.50 -4.97 -1.21
CA LYS A 110 -6.49 -4.13 -0.01
C LYS A 110 -5.37 -4.59 0.93
N PRO A 111 -4.65 -3.67 1.59
CA PRO A 111 -3.61 -4.01 2.55
C PRO A 111 -4.20 -4.74 3.77
N CYS A 112 -3.47 -5.71 4.32
CA CYS A 112 -3.85 -6.41 5.54
C CYS A 112 -3.80 -5.47 6.78
N GLY A 113 -4.35 -5.91 7.91
CA GLY A 113 -4.40 -5.10 9.13
C GLY A 113 -3.03 -4.61 9.61
N SER A 114 -2.00 -5.48 9.56
CA SER A 114 -0.62 -5.11 9.94
C SER A 114 -0.02 -4.05 9.01
N CYS A 115 -0.33 -4.11 7.71
CA CYS A 115 0.13 -3.11 6.75
C CYS A 115 -0.58 -1.77 6.96
N ARG A 116 -1.88 -1.79 7.24
CA ARG A 116 -2.63 -0.56 7.58
C ARG A 116 -2.07 0.11 8.82
N GLN A 117 -1.73 -0.66 9.86
CA GLN A 117 -1.10 -0.11 11.08
C GLN A 117 0.29 0.48 10.80
N ALA A 118 1.12 -0.18 9.98
CA ALA A 118 2.43 0.35 9.61
C ALA A 118 2.34 1.66 8.79
N LEU A 119 1.36 1.75 7.89
CA LEU A 119 1.06 2.96 7.14
C LEU A 119 0.57 4.08 8.07
N ALA A 120 -0.33 3.78 9.02
CA ALA A 120 -0.83 4.75 9.99
C ALA A 120 0.30 5.34 10.84
N GLU A 121 1.24 4.52 11.32
CA GLU A 121 2.42 5.01 12.06
C GLU A 121 3.30 5.91 11.19
N THR A 122 3.44 5.60 9.90
CA THR A 122 4.20 6.44 8.96
C THR A 122 3.54 7.80 8.75
N GLU A 123 2.22 7.89 8.63
CA GLU A 123 1.49 9.17 8.58
C GLU A 123 1.69 9.99 9.87
N VAL A 124 1.64 9.33 11.03
CA VAL A 124 1.87 9.99 12.33
C VAL A 124 3.30 10.53 12.43
N ARG A 125 4.29 9.78 11.92
CA ARG A 125 5.71 10.18 11.92
C ARG A 125 5.92 11.44 11.10
N PHE A 126 5.41 11.50 9.88
CA PHE A 126 5.64 12.58 8.94
C PHE A 126 4.53 13.66 8.94
N LYS A 127 3.43 13.43 9.65
CA LYS A 127 2.26 14.31 9.70
C LYS A 127 1.70 14.63 8.30
N THR A 128 1.77 13.67 7.39
CA THR A 128 1.35 13.79 5.99
C THR A 128 0.47 12.61 5.63
N PRO A 129 -0.74 12.82 5.09
CA PRO A 129 -1.60 11.73 4.62
C PRO A 129 -0.97 11.05 3.41
N ILE A 130 -1.03 9.73 3.38
CA ILE A 130 -0.53 8.90 2.28
C ILE A 130 -1.65 8.70 1.25
N ARG A 131 -1.38 9.02 -0.01
CA ARG A 131 -2.27 8.65 -1.11
C ARG A 131 -2.09 7.17 -1.41
N ILE A 132 -3.19 6.40 -1.38
CA ILE A 132 -3.18 4.94 -1.51
C ILE A 132 -3.88 4.54 -2.79
N ILE A 133 -3.21 3.76 -3.64
CA ILE A 133 -3.70 3.26 -4.92
C ILE A 133 -3.76 1.74 -4.84
N LEU A 134 -4.96 1.18 -5.01
CA LEU A 134 -5.23 -0.26 -4.92
C LEU A 134 -5.65 -0.76 -6.29
N ASP A 135 -4.89 -1.71 -6.84
CA ASP A 135 -4.99 -2.19 -8.21
C ASP A 135 -5.84 -3.45 -8.34
N GLY A 136 -6.63 -3.52 -9.40
CA GLY A 136 -7.40 -4.69 -9.82
C GLY A 136 -7.81 -4.57 -11.29
N GLN A 137 -8.24 -5.69 -11.90
CA GLN A 137 -8.76 -5.68 -13.27
C GLN A 137 -10.12 -4.97 -13.37
N ASP A 138 -10.97 -5.15 -12.34
CA ASP A 138 -12.33 -4.60 -12.31
C ASP A 138 -12.33 -3.11 -11.93
N GLY A 139 -11.14 -2.51 -11.73
CA GLY A 139 -10.99 -1.10 -11.42
C GLY A 139 -9.83 -0.82 -10.46
N ILE A 140 -9.63 0.45 -10.19
CA ILE A 140 -8.57 0.96 -9.29
C ILE A 140 -9.22 1.84 -8.25
N LEU A 141 -8.93 1.57 -6.97
CA LEU A 141 -9.40 2.39 -5.87
C LEU A 141 -8.30 3.35 -5.43
N VAL A 142 -8.67 4.61 -5.22
CA VAL A 142 -7.77 5.64 -4.70
C VAL A 142 -8.36 6.27 -3.45
N LEU A 143 -7.57 6.23 -2.37
CA LEU A 143 -7.91 6.81 -1.07
C LEU A 143 -6.87 7.85 -0.68
N ASN A 144 -7.25 8.75 0.22
CA ASN A 144 -6.34 9.74 0.77
C ASN A 144 -6.37 9.63 2.30
N GLY A 145 -5.25 9.21 2.88
CA GLY A 145 -5.13 8.95 4.30
C GLY A 145 -5.50 7.52 4.71
N VAL A 146 -4.69 6.96 5.59
CA VAL A 146 -4.85 5.58 6.10
C VAL A 146 -6.08 5.46 7.00
N GLU A 147 -6.57 6.54 7.58
CA GLU A 147 -7.83 6.55 8.35
C GLU A 147 -9.02 6.01 7.55
N SER A 148 -8.98 6.13 6.21
CA SER A 148 -9.97 5.54 5.31
C SER A 148 -9.93 4.00 5.29
N LEU A 149 -8.83 3.38 5.68
CA LEU A 149 -8.62 1.93 5.75
C LEU A 149 -8.59 1.39 7.17
N LEU A 150 -8.27 2.24 8.14
CA LEU A 150 -8.13 1.88 9.56
C LEU A 150 -8.72 2.99 10.44
N PRO A 151 -10.06 3.18 10.43
CA PRO A 151 -10.70 4.11 11.35
C PRO A 151 -10.49 3.64 12.80
N LEU A 152 -10.33 4.59 13.73
CA LEU A 152 -10.06 4.33 15.15
C LEU A 152 -8.78 3.52 15.39
N SER A 153 -7.73 3.82 14.62
CA SER A 153 -6.44 3.13 14.72
C SER A 153 -5.77 3.35 16.08
N PHE A 154 -5.00 2.36 16.50
CA PHE A 154 -4.07 2.52 17.63
C PHE A 154 -2.97 3.52 17.24
N SER A 155 -2.70 4.50 18.10
CA SER A 155 -1.69 5.53 17.85
C SER A 155 -0.97 5.90 19.15
N LYS A 156 0.13 6.64 19.02
CA LYS A 156 0.89 7.16 20.17
C LYS A 156 0.06 8.00 21.14
N ASN A 157 -1.10 8.50 20.73
CA ASN A 157 -2.00 9.24 21.62
C ASN A 157 -2.64 8.34 22.70
N ALA A 158 -2.51 7.01 22.55
CA ALA A 158 -2.95 6.02 23.54
C ALA A 158 -1.82 5.60 24.51
N LEU A 159 -0.58 6.08 24.28
CA LEU A 159 0.59 5.82 25.12
C LEU A 159 0.89 7.00 26.04
#